data_a26aa3cb9ffe74e6421c670ada75750e
#
_entry.id   a26aa3cb9ffe74e6421c670ada75750e
#
_cell.length_a   1.000
_cell.length_b   1.000
_cell.length_c   1.000
_cell.angle_alpha   90.00
_cell.angle_beta   90.00
_cell.angle_gamma   90.00
#
_symmetry.space_group_name_H-M   'P 1'
#
loop_
_entity.id
_entity.type
_entity.pdbx_description
1 polymer ?
#
loop_
_entity_poly.entity_id
_entity_poly.type
_entity_poly.pdbx_seq_one_letter_code
_entity_poly.pdbx_strand_id
1 'polypeptide(L)'
;RRASGYRDYPADSVARLRFIRRAKDLGFALNEIAELLELSQQNSVRAIREAARSKLVLVEHKLAELQRVRDGLQQLISACPGHGKSEHCPIVRALSDDLAGEPS
;
A
#
# COMPACT_ATOMS: atom_id res chain seq x y z
N ARG A 1 -12.73 4.45 -36.11
CA ARG A 1 -12.42 4.59 -35.76
C ARG A 1 -12.36 4.61 -35.87
N ARG A 2 -12.16 4.49 -36.43
CA ARG A 2 -11.79 4.59 -36.30
C ARG A 2 -11.47 4.48 -36.14
N ALA A 3 -11.24 4.23 -37.01
CA ALA A 3 -10.64 4.25 -36.72
C ALA A 3 -10.31 4.25 -36.41
N SER A 4 -10.02 4.07 -36.95
CA SER A 4 -9.38 4.19 -36.45
C SER A 4 -9.07 4.44 -35.90
N GLY A 5 -8.80 4.37 -36.09
CA GLY A 5 -8.18 4.55 -35.44
C GLY A 5 -7.60 5.24 -35.26
N TYR A 6 -7.15 5.61 -35.61
CA TYR A 6 -6.45 6.31 -35.18
C TYR A 6 -6.61 7.21 -34.61
N ARG A 7 -6.38 7.44 -34.62
CA ARG A 7 -6.58 8.23 -34.14
C ARG A 7 -6.79 8.72 -33.10
N ASP A 8 -6.80 8.45 -32.89
CA ASP A 8 -7.17 8.37 -31.63
C ASP A 8 -6.06 8.11 -30.71
N TYR A 9 -4.88 8.04 -31.11
CA TYR A 9 -3.75 7.76 -30.28
C TYR A 9 -3.59 8.69 -29.10
N PRO A 10 -3.69 10.00 -29.25
CA PRO A 10 -3.52 10.89 -28.10
C PRO A 10 -4.53 10.61 -26.99
N ALA A 11 -5.76 10.36 -27.37
CA ALA A 11 -6.80 10.07 -26.39
C ALA A 11 -6.51 8.75 -25.68
N ASP A 12 -6.07 7.75 -26.43
CA ASP A 12 -5.75 6.46 -25.86
C ASP A 12 -4.59 6.58 -24.88
N SER A 13 -3.57 7.32 -25.27
CA SER A 13 -2.39 7.48 -24.44
C SER A 13 -2.73 8.18 -23.14
N VAL A 14 -3.55 9.23 -23.23
CA VAL A 14 -3.95 9.95 -22.03
C VAL A 14 -4.77 9.08 -21.11
N ALA A 15 -5.72 8.34 -21.68
CA ALA A 15 -6.57 7.46 -20.89
C ALA A 15 -5.74 6.38 -20.21
N ARG A 16 -4.77 5.83 -20.93
CA ARG A 16 -3.92 4.80 -20.37
C ARG A 16 -3.05 5.33 -19.24
N LEU A 17 -2.48 6.51 -19.43
CA LEU A 17 -1.66 7.12 -18.39
C LEU A 17 -2.49 7.41 -17.15
N ARG A 18 -3.70 7.86 -17.35
CA ARG A 18 -4.60 8.15 -16.23
C ARG A 18 -4.93 6.86 -15.49
N PHE A 19 -5.19 5.80 -16.22
CA PHE A 19 -5.47 4.51 -15.64
C PHE A 19 -4.30 4.04 -14.77
N ILE A 20 -3.09 4.14 -15.32
CA ILE A 20 -1.89 3.70 -14.61
C ILE A 20 -1.70 4.51 -13.34
N ARG A 21 -1.86 5.82 -13.44
CA ARG A 21 -1.66 6.68 -12.29
C ARG A 21 -2.65 6.37 -11.17
N ARG A 22 -3.92 6.20 -11.53
CA ARG A 22 -4.93 5.91 -10.54
C ARG A 22 -4.74 4.55 -9.89
N ALA A 23 -4.33 3.57 -10.70
CA ALA A 23 -4.08 2.24 -10.16
C ALA A 23 -2.91 2.26 -9.20
N LYS A 24 -1.87 3.04 -9.51
CA LYS A 24 -0.75 3.19 -8.60
C LYS A 24 -1.18 3.82 -7.29
N ASP A 25 -2.05 4.82 -7.37
CA ASP A 25 -2.55 5.48 -6.18
C ASP A 25 -3.32 4.52 -5.29
N LEU A 26 -3.94 3.52 -5.90
CA LEU A 26 -4.69 2.52 -5.14
C LEU A 26 -3.79 1.41 -4.59
N GLY A 27 -2.50 1.48 -4.88
CA GLY A 27 -1.58 0.53 -4.32
C GLY A 27 -1.20 -0.64 -5.22
N PHE A 28 -1.59 -0.59 -6.49
CA PHE A 28 -1.22 -1.66 -7.42
C PHE A 28 0.21 -1.48 -7.89
N ALA A 29 0.94 -2.59 -7.97
CA ALA A 29 2.29 -2.58 -8.50
C ALA A 29 2.22 -2.56 -10.03
N LEU A 30 3.34 -2.22 -10.67
CA LEU A 30 3.36 -2.09 -12.11
C LEU A 30 2.93 -3.37 -12.83
N ASN A 31 3.40 -4.52 -12.37
CA ASN A 31 2.99 -5.77 -13.00
C ASN A 31 1.50 -6.04 -12.81
N GLU A 32 0.95 -5.62 -11.69
CA GLU A 32 -0.47 -5.75 -11.44
C GLU A 32 -1.28 -4.82 -12.34
N ILE A 33 -0.76 -3.62 -12.57
CA ILE A 33 -1.43 -2.67 -13.44
C ILE A 33 -1.44 -3.18 -14.87
N ALA A 34 -0.35 -3.77 -15.32
CA ALA A 34 -0.29 -4.35 -16.64
C ALA A 34 -1.33 -5.46 -16.80
N GLU A 35 -1.49 -6.26 -15.76
CA GLU A 35 -2.47 -7.32 -15.77
C GLU A 35 -3.88 -6.76 -15.86
N LEU A 36 -4.15 -5.71 -15.10
CA LEU A 36 -5.47 -5.07 -15.12
C LEU A 36 -5.79 -4.51 -16.51
N LEU A 37 -4.78 -3.91 -17.15
CA LEU A 37 -4.97 -3.39 -18.50
C LEU A 37 -5.32 -4.50 -19.47
N GLU A 38 -4.63 -5.60 -19.34
CA GLU A 38 -4.87 -6.73 -20.20
C GLU A 38 -6.28 -7.28 -20.00
N LEU A 39 -6.69 -7.42 -18.75
CA LEU A 39 -8.03 -7.90 -18.42
C LEU A 39 -9.08 -6.94 -18.94
N SER A 40 -8.78 -5.65 -18.89
CA SER A 40 -9.70 -4.64 -19.39
C SER A 40 -9.90 -4.80 -20.90
N GLN A 41 -8.82 -5.09 -21.62
CA GLN A 41 -8.90 -5.27 -23.05
C GLN A 41 -9.70 -6.52 -23.41
N GLN A 42 -9.66 -7.50 -22.54
CA GLN A 42 -10.41 -8.73 -22.76
C GLN A 42 -11.84 -8.65 -22.25
N ASN A 43 -12.20 -7.51 -21.70
CA ASN A 43 -13.53 -7.31 -21.12
C ASN A 43 -13.84 -8.34 -20.03
N SER A 44 -12.82 -8.74 -19.30
CA SER A 44 -12.98 -9.72 -18.25
C SER A 44 -13.30 -9.03 -16.93
N VAL A 45 -14.52 -8.55 -16.82
CA VAL A 45 -14.94 -7.78 -15.63
C VAL A 45 -14.85 -8.59 -14.36
N ARG A 46 -15.18 -9.88 -14.46
CA ARG A 46 -15.09 -10.74 -13.29
C ARG A 46 -13.66 -10.84 -12.77
N ALA A 47 -12.71 -11.02 -13.69
CA ALA A 47 -11.32 -11.14 -13.29
C ALA A 47 -10.79 -9.84 -12.70
N ILE A 48 -11.25 -8.71 -13.26
CA ILE A 48 -10.86 -7.40 -12.74
C ILE A 48 -11.37 -7.25 -11.31
N ARG A 49 -12.60 -7.65 -11.07
CA ARG A 49 -13.18 -7.56 -9.74
C ARG A 49 -12.42 -8.42 -8.76
N GLU A 50 -12.03 -9.62 -9.18
CA GLU A 50 -11.29 -10.51 -8.30
C GLU A 50 -9.91 -9.95 -7.98
N ALA A 51 -9.27 -9.33 -8.96
CA ALA A 51 -7.97 -8.71 -8.72
C ALA A 51 -8.08 -7.57 -7.70
N ALA A 52 -9.14 -6.77 -7.84
CA ALA A 52 -9.37 -5.67 -6.90
C ALA A 52 -9.68 -6.21 -5.51
N ARG A 53 -10.45 -7.28 -5.44
CA ARG A 53 -10.80 -7.88 -4.16
C ARG A 53 -9.57 -8.43 -3.46
N SER A 54 -8.68 -9.07 -4.21
CA SER A 54 -7.44 -9.58 -3.64
C SER A 54 -6.58 -8.45 -3.10
N LYS A 55 -6.52 -7.36 -3.85
CA LYS A 55 -5.75 -6.20 -3.40
C LYS A 55 -6.35 -5.63 -2.12
N LEU A 56 -7.66 -5.58 -2.03
CA LEU A 56 -8.32 -5.07 -0.85
C LEU A 56 -7.95 -5.86 0.39
N VAL A 57 -7.89 -7.19 0.27
CA VAL A 57 -7.52 -8.03 1.40
C VAL A 57 -6.12 -7.68 1.89
N LEU A 58 -5.18 -7.49 0.95
CA LEU A 58 -3.83 -7.13 1.31
C LEU A 58 -3.76 -5.77 1.99
N VAL A 59 -4.53 -4.81 1.47
CA VAL A 59 -4.58 -3.48 2.05
C VAL A 59 -5.14 -3.52 3.47
N GLU A 60 -6.17 -4.32 3.68
CA GLU A 60 -6.77 -4.44 5.01
C GLU A 60 -5.80 -5.04 6.00
N HIS A 61 -4.99 -6.02 5.56
CA HIS A 61 -3.96 -6.58 6.40
C HIS A 61 -2.93 -5.52 6.79
N LYS A 62 -2.49 -4.75 5.80
CA LYS A 62 -1.55 -3.67 6.04
C LYS A 62 -2.12 -2.65 7.01
N LEU A 63 -3.38 -2.33 6.83
CA LEU A 63 -4.04 -1.36 7.68
C LEU A 63 -4.05 -1.82 9.12
N ALA A 64 -4.37 -3.09 9.34
CA ALA A 64 -4.39 -3.64 10.68
C ALA A 64 -3.00 -3.62 11.31
N GLU A 65 -1.98 -3.93 10.50
CA GLU A 65 -0.60 -3.89 10.99
C GLU A 65 -0.21 -2.47 11.41
N LEU A 66 -0.56 -1.51 10.56
CA LEU A 66 -0.23 -0.12 10.86
C LEU A 66 -0.96 0.38 12.11
N GLN A 67 -2.19 -0.07 12.29
CA GLN A 67 -2.93 0.30 13.48
C GLN A 67 -2.26 -0.23 14.74
N ARG A 68 -1.75 -1.45 14.68
CA ARG A 68 -1.03 -2.01 15.82
C ARG A 68 0.24 -1.23 16.11
N VAL A 69 0.95 -0.84 15.04
CA VAL A 69 2.16 -0.03 15.21
C VAL A 69 1.82 1.31 15.82
N ARG A 70 0.75 1.93 15.33
CA ARG A 70 0.32 3.22 15.86
C ARG A 70 -0.02 3.11 17.35
N ASP A 71 -0.79 2.10 17.70
CA ASP A 71 -1.19 1.92 19.09
C ASP A 71 0.02 1.70 19.98
N GLY A 72 0.97 0.91 19.50
CA GLY A 72 2.19 0.69 20.26
C GLY A 72 3.00 1.96 20.45
N LEU A 73 3.12 2.74 19.39
CA LEU A 73 3.84 3.99 19.47
C LEU A 73 3.15 4.98 20.42
N GLN A 74 1.82 5.04 20.35
CA GLN A 74 1.07 5.91 21.23
C GLN A 74 1.28 5.55 22.69
N GLN A 75 1.31 4.26 22.99
CA GLN A 75 1.54 3.81 24.35
C GLN A 75 2.93 4.20 24.83
N LEU A 76 3.92 4.01 23.97
CA LEU A 76 5.29 4.36 24.34
C LEU A 76 5.44 5.86 24.55
N ILE A 77 4.83 6.63 23.66
CA ILE A 77 4.88 8.08 23.77
C ILE A 77 4.20 8.56 25.04
N SER A 78 3.05 7.96 25.37
CA SER A 78 2.33 8.33 26.57
C SER A 78 3.12 8.03 27.82
N ALA A 79 3.89 6.95 27.79
CA ALA A 79 4.66 6.54 28.94
C ALA A 79 5.96 7.34 29.08
N CYS A 80 6.43 7.92 27.99
CA CYS A 80 7.68 8.68 28.03
C CYS A 80 7.46 10.10 28.52
N PRO A 81 8.18 10.54 29.54
CA PRO A 81 7.98 11.89 30.06
C PRO A 81 8.50 12.99 29.14
N GLY A 82 9.30 12.64 28.18
CA GLY A 82 9.81 13.66 27.28
C GLY A 82 11.05 14.37 27.79
N HIS A 83 11.61 13.92 28.87
CA HIS A 83 12.83 14.51 29.40
C HIS A 83 13.53 13.48 30.28
N GLY A 84 14.72 13.78 30.68
CA GLY A 84 15.49 12.86 31.47
C GLY A 84 16.48 12.10 30.60
N LYS A 85 17.08 11.08 31.21
CA LYS A 85 18.08 10.32 30.50
C LYS A 85 17.43 9.28 29.60
N SER A 86 18.03 9.06 28.45
CA SER A 86 17.47 8.13 27.49
C SER A 86 17.40 6.70 28.03
N GLU A 87 18.31 6.34 28.94
CA GLU A 87 18.28 4.99 29.50
C GLU A 87 17.02 4.75 30.29
N HIS A 88 16.32 5.82 30.71
CA HIS A 88 15.07 5.68 31.44
C HIS A 88 13.86 5.91 30.55
N CYS A 89 14.07 6.10 29.26
CA CYS A 89 12.98 6.33 28.33
C CYS A 89 12.30 5.02 27.98
N PRO A 90 11.00 4.90 28.20
CA PRO A 90 10.30 3.65 27.84
C PRO A 90 10.46 3.24 26.38
N ILE A 91 10.55 4.24 25.50
CA ILE A 91 10.72 3.93 24.07
C ILE A 91 12.07 3.28 23.83
N VAL A 92 13.13 3.88 24.38
CA VAL A 92 14.46 3.33 24.20
C VAL A 92 14.58 1.97 24.87
N ARG A 93 14.00 1.83 26.04
CA ARG A 93 14.06 0.57 26.77
C ARG A 93 13.30 -0.53 26.02
N ALA A 94 12.15 -0.21 25.46
CA ALA A 94 11.37 -1.19 24.71
C ALA A 94 12.16 -1.69 23.52
N LEU A 95 12.81 -0.80 22.80
CA LEU A 95 13.60 -1.15 21.65
C LEU A 95 14.85 -1.95 22.04
N SER A 96 15.48 -1.53 23.14
CA SER A 96 16.67 -2.22 23.62
C SER A 96 16.33 -3.60 24.15
N ASP A 97 15.23 -3.71 24.88
CA ASP A 97 14.82 -4.98 25.44
C ASP A 97 14.49 -5.97 24.34
N ASP A 98 13.86 -5.49 23.28
CA ASP A 98 13.58 -6.35 22.15
C ASP A 98 14.85 -6.90 21.57
N LEU A 99 15.84 -6.06 21.40
CA LEU A 99 17.12 -6.50 20.89
C LEU A 99 17.80 -7.44 21.83
N ALA A 100 17.77 -7.11 23.11
CA ALA A 100 18.43 -7.92 24.10
C ALA A 100 17.66 -9.20 24.32
N GLY A 101 16.37 -9.13 24.20
CA GLY A 101 15.55 -10.27 24.45
C GLY A 101 15.56 -11.27 23.34
N GLU A 102 16.15 -10.93 22.22
CA GLU A 102 16.18 -11.75 21.17
C GLU A 102 17.35 -12.56 21.20
N PRO A 103 17.52 -13.42 21.88
CA PRO A 103 18.70 -14.08 22.00
C PRO A 103 18.79 -14.98 21.09
N SER A 104 18.32 -14.93 20.89
CA SER A 104 18.62 -15.66 20.51
C SER A 104 18.71 -16.78 20.36
#